data_0c61d1e5c95d364d9c3ff31d943228df
#
_entry.id   0c61d1e5c95d364d9c3ff31d943228df
#
_cell.length_a   1.000
_cell.length_b   1.000
_cell.length_c   1.000
_cell.angle_alpha   90.00
_cell.angle_beta   90.00
_cell.angle_gamma   90.00
#
_symmetry.space_group_name_H-M   'P 1'
#
loop_
_entity.id
_entity.type
_entity.pdbx_description
1 polymer ?
#
loop_
_entity_poly.entity_id
_entity_poly.type
_entity_poly.pdbx_seq_one_letter_code
_entity_poly.pdbx_strand_id
1 'polypeptide(L)'
;MKHIIPLVLWSLIHLFLLFSLPAHVLAQSKGKLQAGAATSNITPPLGELIVGGFTPLPADEVHDELHARSIVLDDGNTKLAFVLCDNVGIPREVYDAAKKQIEESTGIPIANQLMAATHTHSATSARSANAMVHTTNLNDYQRFLVSRIVDCVRIANKRLEPAKIGWGSVQEPSQLFNRRWYVVEEADRRNPFGGVDQVRMNPGASGLIRPAGPIDPQVSFVSVQSTDGRAIAVLANYSLHYVGGVPGRTISADYFAVFANHLAKLLEANESEKPFVGILSNGTSGDVNNINFQNRGKRYELFQKMQEVGELIATRVHASMKDVSYQDTLTLAAKTEELTLKIRKPDTALLAYVNQVLAKPKDEKPFHVHERTYAERVLQLAESPEDVNVLIQTFRIGTLGIAAIPFEVFTEIGLEIKDKSPFKSTFTIELANGSYGYLPTPSHHALGGYETWLGTNKVEKEASVKIVSKVLELFHLCSASPR
;
A
#
# COMPACT_ATOMS: atom_id res chain seq x y z
N MET A 1 -56.75 -56.26 -68.75
CA MET A 1 -55.37 -55.76 -69.14
C MET A 1 -55.11 -54.48 -68.43
N LYS A 2 -53.94 -54.36 -67.84
CA LYS A 2 -53.29 -53.26 -67.10
C LYS A 2 -53.65 -53.19 -65.62
N HIS A 3 -52.69 -53.67 -64.84
CA HIS A 3 -52.58 -53.64 -63.39
C HIS A 3 -52.15 -52.24 -62.92
N ILE A 4 -52.77 -51.74 -61.84
CA ILE A 4 -52.35 -50.58 -61.09
C ILE A 4 -51.94 -51.06 -59.73
N ILE A 5 -50.64 -50.86 -59.38
CA ILE A 5 -50.09 -51.16 -58.05
C ILE A 5 -50.16 -49.88 -57.20
N PRO A 6 -50.68 -49.93 -55.96
CA PRO A 6 -50.66 -48.76 -55.08
C PRO A 6 -49.30 -48.64 -54.33
N LEU A 7 -48.70 -47.47 -54.32
CA LEU A 7 -47.55 -47.10 -53.52
C LEU A 7 -47.92 -47.01 -52.03
N VAL A 8 -47.22 -47.79 -51.21
CA VAL A 8 -47.31 -47.67 -49.75
C VAL A 8 -46.26 -46.66 -49.29
N LEU A 9 -46.72 -45.56 -48.70
CA LEU A 9 -45.87 -44.55 -48.12
C LEU A 9 -45.43 -45.03 -46.72
N TRP A 10 -44.11 -45.26 -46.53
CA TRP A 10 -43.50 -45.53 -45.23
C TRP A 10 -43.00 -44.17 -44.62
N SER A 11 -43.70 -43.74 -43.53
CA SER A 11 -43.26 -42.62 -42.73
C SER A 11 -42.21 -43.08 -41.72
N LEU A 12 -40.95 -42.66 -41.94
CA LEU A 12 -39.88 -42.87 -40.97
C LEU A 12 -39.95 -41.73 -39.91
N ILE A 13 -40.44 -42.06 -38.72
CA ILE A 13 -40.33 -41.23 -37.53
C ILE A 13 -38.89 -41.36 -36.98
N HIS A 14 -38.07 -40.35 -37.19
CA HIS A 14 -36.79 -40.25 -36.54
C HIS A 14 -36.99 -39.69 -35.12
N LEU A 15 -36.91 -40.58 -34.12
CA LEU A 15 -36.88 -40.24 -32.69
C LEU A 15 -35.49 -39.69 -32.35
N PHE A 16 -35.31 -38.38 -32.29
CA PHE A 16 -34.10 -37.77 -31.76
C PHE A 16 -34.06 -37.92 -30.23
N LEU A 17 -33.36 -38.94 -29.73
CA LEU A 17 -32.97 -39.05 -28.34
C LEU A 17 -31.85 -38.00 -28.07
N LEU A 18 -32.24 -36.84 -27.54
CA LEU A 18 -31.31 -35.89 -26.95
C LEU A 18 -30.67 -36.53 -25.70
N PHE A 19 -29.50 -37.14 -25.82
CA PHE A 19 -28.64 -37.44 -24.69
C PHE A 19 -28.16 -36.11 -24.11
N SER A 20 -28.85 -35.61 -23.09
CA SER A 20 -28.28 -34.60 -22.21
C SER A 20 -27.16 -35.24 -21.40
N LEU A 21 -25.92 -35.11 -21.90
CA LEU A 21 -24.72 -35.39 -21.11
C LEU A 21 -24.75 -34.39 -19.94
N PRO A 22 -24.70 -34.85 -18.68
CA PRO A 22 -24.50 -33.97 -17.56
C PRO A 22 -23.16 -33.28 -17.78
N ALA A 23 -23.18 -31.95 -17.86
CA ALA A 23 -21.96 -31.17 -17.77
C ALA A 23 -21.30 -31.49 -16.41
N HIS A 24 -20.38 -32.44 -16.40
CA HIS A 24 -19.48 -32.59 -15.26
C HIS A 24 -18.73 -31.28 -15.13
N VAL A 25 -19.22 -30.40 -14.24
CA VAL A 25 -18.39 -29.37 -13.66
C VAL A 25 -17.25 -30.11 -12.99
N LEU A 26 -16.11 -30.22 -13.68
CA LEU A 26 -14.87 -30.69 -13.10
C LEU A 26 -14.59 -29.74 -11.92
N ALA A 27 -14.91 -30.20 -10.72
CA ALA A 27 -14.43 -29.55 -9.51
C ALA A 27 -12.88 -29.55 -9.63
N GLN A 28 -12.31 -28.39 -9.97
CA GLN A 28 -10.87 -28.22 -9.99
C GLN A 28 -10.34 -28.65 -8.62
N SER A 29 -9.56 -29.73 -8.60
CA SER A 29 -8.90 -30.17 -7.37
C SER A 29 -8.05 -29.02 -6.89
N LYS A 30 -8.26 -28.59 -5.64
CA LYS A 30 -7.40 -27.58 -5.03
C LYS A 30 -5.97 -28.12 -5.04
N GLY A 31 -5.08 -27.42 -5.74
CA GLY A 31 -3.66 -27.71 -5.71
C GLY A 31 -3.10 -27.47 -4.30
N LYS A 32 -2.00 -28.13 -3.98
CA LYS A 32 -1.24 -27.79 -2.77
C LYS A 32 -0.51 -26.48 -2.97
N LEU A 33 -0.52 -25.65 -1.95
CA LEU A 33 0.14 -24.35 -1.95
C LEU A 33 1.65 -24.52 -2.21
N GLN A 34 2.15 -23.72 -3.11
CA GLN A 34 3.57 -23.44 -3.27
C GLN A 34 3.84 -21.98 -2.94
N ALA A 35 5.01 -21.69 -2.39
CA ALA A 35 5.44 -20.35 -2.08
C ALA A 35 6.94 -20.17 -2.32
N GLY A 36 7.32 -18.96 -2.69
CA GLY A 36 8.71 -18.55 -2.82
C GLY A 36 8.88 -17.09 -2.47
N ALA A 37 10.06 -16.73 -2.00
CA ALA A 37 10.35 -15.34 -1.60
C ALA A 37 11.75 -14.91 -2.03
N ALA A 38 11.93 -13.62 -2.21
CA ALA A 38 13.21 -13.03 -2.59
C ALA A 38 13.32 -11.57 -2.15
N THR A 39 14.55 -11.08 -2.12
CA THR A 39 14.89 -9.67 -1.98
C THR A 39 15.74 -9.21 -3.16
N SER A 40 15.67 -7.91 -3.46
CA SER A 40 16.51 -7.27 -4.48
C SER A 40 16.89 -5.88 -4.00
N ASN A 41 18.19 -5.55 -4.01
CA ASN A 41 18.67 -4.25 -3.58
C ASN A 41 18.20 -3.16 -4.54
N ILE A 42 17.56 -2.10 -4.00
CA ILE A 42 17.06 -0.93 -4.73
C ILE A 42 17.68 0.38 -4.23
N THR A 43 18.77 0.31 -3.47
CA THR A 43 19.45 1.48 -2.95
C THR A 43 19.93 2.36 -4.11
N PRO A 44 19.57 3.65 -4.15
CA PRO A 44 20.04 4.56 -5.19
C PRO A 44 21.51 4.88 -5.02
N PRO A 45 22.19 5.37 -6.07
CA PRO A 45 23.51 5.97 -5.95
C PRO A 45 23.51 7.15 -4.97
N LEU A 46 24.65 7.39 -4.30
CA LEU A 46 24.86 8.61 -3.52
C LEU A 46 24.73 9.85 -4.43
N GLY A 47 24.17 10.93 -3.88
CA GLY A 47 23.82 12.14 -4.62
C GLY A 47 22.35 12.22 -5.04
N GLU A 48 21.63 11.10 -5.09
CA GLU A 48 20.18 11.12 -5.28
C GLU A 48 19.47 11.81 -4.11
N LEU A 49 18.32 12.47 -4.41
CA LEU A 49 17.63 13.29 -3.42
C LEU A 49 16.81 12.44 -2.45
N ILE A 50 17.02 12.60 -1.17
CA ILE A 50 16.13 12.13 -0.11
C ILE A 50 14.97 13.12 0.00
N VAL A 51 13.73 12.64 -0.10
CA VAL A 51 12.54 13.49 -0.29
C VAL A 51 11.44 13.29 0.78
N GLY A 52 11.78 12.73 1.92
CA GLY A 52 10.84 12.55 3.03
C GLY A 52 10.41 13.84 3.73
N GLY A 53 11.16 14.95 3.54
CA GLY A 53 10.87 16.28 4.09
C GLY A 53 10.40 17.29 3.06
N PHE A 54 10.17 18.54 3.50
CA PHE A 54 9.83 19.66 2.60
C PHE A 54 11.01 20.13 1.74
N THR A 55 12.23 19.90 2.19
CA THR A 55 13.47 20.29 1.47
C THR A 55 14.22 19.01 1.11
N PRO A 56 14.26 18.63 -0.17
CA PRO A 56 15.07 17.51 -0.63
C PRO A 56 16.56 17.74 -0.37
N LEU A 57 17.27 16.72 0.10
CA LEU A 57 18.73 16.77 0.36
C LEU A 57 19.42 15.63 -0.41
N PRO A 58 20.58 15.87 -1.06
CA PRO A 58 21.32 14.80 -1.70
C PRO A 58 21.89 13.85 -0.65
N ALA A 59 21.76 12.54 -0.88
CA ALA A 59 22.29 11.52 -0.01
C ALA A 59 23.83 11.48 -0.09
N ASP A 60 24.48 11.35 1.05
CA ASP A 60 25.94 11.18 1.15
C ASP A 60 26.35 9.96 1.98
N GLU A 61 25.39 9.27 2.59
CA GLU A 61 25.61 8.08 3.40
C GLU A 61 24.49 7.06 3.24
N VAL A 62 24.81 5.77 3.43
CA VAL A 62 23.84 4.66 3.52
C VAL A 62 24.04 3.99 4.88
N HIS A 63 23.04 4.11 5.77
CA HIS A 63 23.01 3.41 7.05
C HIS A 63 22.60 1.95 6.86
N ASP A 64 21.56 1.71 6.09
CA ASP A 64 21.12 0.38 5.68
C ASP A 64 20.56 0.42 4.25
N GLU A 65 20.73 -0.71 3.53
CA GLU A 65 20.32 -0.83 2.14
C GLU A 65 18.80 -0.88 2.00
N LEU A 66 18.31 -0.27 0.93
CA LEU A 66 16.90 -0.34 0.53
C LEU A 66 16.63 -1.59 -0.30
N HIS A 67 15.53 -2.29 -0.05
CA HIS A 67 15.18 -3.51 -0.76
C HIS A 67 13.76 -3.46 -1.32
N ALA A 68 13.58 -4.10 -2.49
CA ALA A 68 12.33 -4.69 -2.89
C ALA A 68 12.27 -6.09 -2.28
N ARG A 69 11.16 -6.43 -1.60
CA ARG A 69 10.93 -7.73 -0.98
C ARG A 69 9.68 -8.34 -1.58
N SER A 70 9.76 -9.58 -2.05
CA SER A 70 8.63 -10.24 -2.71
C SER A 70 8.28 -11.60 -2.11
N ILE A 71 6.98 -11.92 -2.16
CA ILE A 71 6.41 -13.24 -1.91
C ILE A 71 5.57 -13.62 -3.13
N VAL A 72 5.77 -14.82 -3.67
CA VAL A 72 4.91 -15.41 -4.68
C VAL A 72 4.19 -16.61 -4.05
N LEU A 73 2.87 -16.64 -4.19
CA LEU A 73 2.00 -17.73 -3.74
C LEU A 73 1.33 -18.38 -4.96
N ASP A 74 1.22 -19.71 -4.98
CA ASP A 74 0.57 -20.49 -6.05
C ASP A 74 -0.28 -21.60 -5.44
N ASP A 75 -1.60 -21.59 -5.65
CA ASP A 75 -2.52 -22.64 -5.20
C ASP A 75 -2.80 -23.69 -6.30
N GLY A 76 -2.05 -23.65 -7.40
CA GLY A 76 -2.21 -24.50 -8.58
C GLY A 76 -3.21 -23.94 -9.61
N ASN A 77 -4.02 -22.94 -9.25
CA ASN A 77 -4.98 -22.25 -10.13
C ASN A 77 -4.69 -20.77 -10.26
N THR A 78 -4.24 -20.16 -9.17
CA THR A 78 -3.99 -18.71 -9.07
C THR A 78 -2.60 -18.48 -8.49
N LYS A 79 -1.81 -17.64 -9.19
CA LYS A 79 -0.57 -17.10 -8.64
C LYS A 79 -0.79 -15.66 -8.21
N LEU A 80 -0.30 -15.32 -7.01
CA LEU A 80 -0.27 -13.96 -6.48
C LEU A 80 1.19 -13.54 -6.23
N ALA A 81 1.52 -12.29 -6.52
CA ALA A 81 2.79 -11.69 -6.17
C ALA A 81 2.58 -10.44 -5.30
N PHE A 82 3.27 -10.37 -4.17
CA PHE A 82 3.30 -9.22 -3.28
C PHE A 82 4.72 -8.66 -3.27
N VAL A 83 4.87 -7.36 -3.52
CA VAL A 83 6.16 -6.68 -3.53
C VAL A 83 6.09 -5.41 -2.68
N LEU A 84 6.95 -5.31 -1.68
CA LEU A 84 7.13 -4.12 -0.85
C LEU A 84 8.51 -3.53 -1.11
N CYS A 85 8.56 -2.23 -1.41
CA CYS A 85 9.77 -1.50 -1.74
C CYS A 85 10.09 -0.46 -0.66
N ASP A 86 11.32 -0.46 -0.15
CA ASP A 86 11.79 0.59 0.76
C ASP A 86 11.98 1.89 -0.03
N ASN A 87 10.93 2.70 -0.07
CA ASN A 87 10.87 3.96 -0.82
C ASN A 87 9.83 4.89 -0.18
N VAL A 88 9.97 6.19 -0.39
CA VAL A 88 8.99 7.18 0.09
C VAL A 88 7.64 7.06 -0.63
N GLY A 89 7.68 6.74 -1.91
CA GLY A 89 6.50 6.56 -2.76
C GLY A 89 6.88 6.34 -4.21
N ILE A 90 6.27 5.36 -4.83
CA ILE A 90 6.54 4.94 -6.20
C ILE A 90 5.30 5.23 -7.05
N PRO A 91 5.42 5.95 -8.18
CA PRO A 91 4.29 6.28 -9.02
C PRO A 91 3.82 5.07 -9.82
N ARG A 92 2.59 5.15 -10.28
CA ARG A 92 1.90 4.08 -10.99
C ARG A 92 2.67 3.60 -12.22
N GLU A 93 3.24 4.49 -13.01
CA GLU A 93 3.94 4.17 -14.25
C GLU A 93 5.15 3.24 -14.06
N VAL A 94 5.83 3.35 -12.90
CA VAL A 94 6.92 2.44 -12.53
C VAL A 94 6.38 1.05 -12.23
N TYR A 95 5.29 0.97 -11.46
CA TYR A 95 4.65 -0.30 -11.14
C TYR A 95 4.04 -0.96 -12.37
N ASP A 96 3.37 -0.20 -13.25
CA ASP A 96 2.78 -0.73 -14.49
C ASP A 96 3.87 -1.32 -15.41
N ALA A 97 5.02 -0.63 -15.54
CA ALA A 97 6.16 -1.13 -16.30
C ALA A 97 6.73 -2.43 -15.71
N ALA A 98 6.85 -2.50 -14.38
CA ALA A 98 7.32 -3.70 -13.69
C ALA A 98 6.32 -4.86 -13.82
N LYS A 99 5.03 -4.61 -13.60
CA LYS A 99 3.96 -5.62 -13.69
C LYS A 99 3.89 -6.26 -15.07
N LYS A 100 4.02 -5.47 -16.14
CA LYS A 100 4.06 -5.97 -17.51
C LYS A 100 5.22 -6.94 -17.71
N GLN A 101 6.44 -6.58 -17.33
CA GLN A 101 7.62 -7.42 -17.48
C GLN A 101 7.56 -8.69 -16.61
N ILE A 102 6.93 -8.61 -15.43
CA ILE A 102 6.70 -9.77 -14.56
C ILE A 102 5.71 -10.73 -15.22
N GLU A 103 4.58 -10.25 -15.76
CA GLU A 103 3.63 -11.09 -16.49
C GLU A 103 4.30 -11.78 -17.67
N GLU A 104 5.05 -11.06 -18.49
CA GLU A 104 5.80 -11.60 -19.64
C GLU A 104 6.82 -12.68 -19.25
N SER A 105 7.49 -12.53 -18.10
CA SER A 105 8.57 -13.42 -17.68
C SER A 105 8.17 -14.54 -16.72
N THR A 106 7.03 -14.45 -16.05
CA THR A 106 6.59 -15.40 -15.01
C THR A 106 5.19 -15.98 -15.26
N GLY A 107 4.40 -15.37 -16.14
CA GLY A 107 3.00 -15.71 -16.36
C GLY A 107 2.06 -15.27 -15.23
N ILE A 108 2.52 -14.48 -14.24
CA ILE A 108 1.65 -13.96 -13.17
C ILE A 108 0.85 -12.78 -13.74
N PRO A 109 -0.50 -12.85 -13.82
CA PRO A 109 -1.30 -11.79 -14.41
C PRO A 109 -1.09 -10.44 -13.69
N ILE A 110 -1.11 -9.33 -14.41
CA ILE A 110 -1.00 -7.96 -13.86
C ILE A 110 -1.99 -7.76 -12.70
N ALA A 111 -3.22 -8.25 -12.84
CA ALA A 111 -4.26 -8.15 -11.81
C ALA A 111 -3.94 -8.90 -10.51
N ASN A 112 -2.96 -9.80 -10.53
CA ASN A 112 -2.56 -10.63 -9.39
C ASN A 112 -1.27 -10.15 -8.73
N GLN A 113 -0.78 -8.97 -9.10
CA GLN A 113 0.47 -8.39 -8.60
C GLN A 113 0.18 -7.16 -7.75
N LEU A 114 0.46 -7.21 -6.44
CA LEU A 114 0.45 -6.06 -5.55
C LEU A 114 1.86 -5.52 -5.42
N MET A 115 2.02 -4.21 -5.58
CA MET A 115 3.28 -3.50 -5.35
C MET A 115 3.01 -2.27 -4.49
N ALA A 116 3.79 -2.08 -3.41
CA ALA A 116 3.63 -0.93 -2.52
C ALA A 116 4.98 -0.40 -2.03
N ALA A 117 4.98 0.84 -1.55
CA ALA A 117 6.11 1.44 -0.87
C ALA A 117 5.93 1.33 0.66
N THR A 118 7.04 1.18 1.39
CA THR A 118 7.03 1.19 2.86
C THR A 118 6.83 2.59 3.45
N HIS A 119 7.06 3.63 2.65
CA HIS A 119 7.01 5.04 3.05
C HIS A 119 8.13 5.47 4.02
N THR A 120 9.29 4.81 3.96
CA THR A 120 10.46 5.34 4.69
C THR A 120 10.78 6.75 4.21
N HIS A 121 10.94 7.71 5.14
CA HIS A 121 11.27 9.09 4.82
C HIS A 121 12.77 9.35 4.64
N SER A 122 13.60 8.33 4.81
CA SER A 122 15.04 8.37 4.60
C SER A 122 15.46 7.67 3.31
N ALA A 123 14.65 7.86 2.25
CA ALA A 123 14.86 7.26 0.93
C ALA A 123 14.56 8.26 -0.19
N THR A 124 15.07 7.94 -1.39
CA THR A 124 14.69 8.64 -2.62
C THR A 124 13.25 8.34 -2.97
N SER A 125 12.55 9.31 -3.54
CA SER A 125 11.25 9.08 -4.17
C SER A 125 11.43 8.78 -5.64
N ALA A 126 10.75 7.73 -6.10
CA ALA A 126 10.59 7.50 -7.54
C ALA A 126 9.48 8.37 -8.15
N ARG A 127 8.91 9.32 -7.41
CA ARG A 127 7.78 10.15 -7.85
C ARG A 127 8.11 10.93 -9.11
N SER A 128 7.13 11.03 -10.02
CA SER A 128 7.14 11.96 -11.14
C SER A 128 6.89 13.39 -10.66
N ALA A 129 7.18 14.38 -11.51
CA ALA A 129 6.99 15.80 -11.20
C ALA A 129 5.52 16.14 -10.86
N ASN A 130 4.58 15.46 -11.50
CA ASN A 130 3.15 15.60 -11.21
C ASN A 130 2.49 14.20 -11.12
N ALA A 131 2.13 13.78 -9.91
CA ALA A 131 1.49 12.49 -9.67
C ALA A 131 0.08 12.33 -10.31
N MET A 132 -0.52 13.44 -10.77
CA MET A 132 -1.82 13.43 -11.45
C MET A 132 -1.70 13.22 -12.96
N VAL A 133 -0.49 13.12 -13.49
CA VAL A 133 -0.21 12.89 -14.91
C VAL A 133 0.64 11.62 -15.04
N HIS A 134 0.04 10.56 -15.59
CA HIS A 134 0.78 9.33 -15.86
C HIS A 134 1.67 9.54 -17.10
N THR A 135 2.91 9.09 -17.03
CA THR A 135 3.89 9.16 -18.10
C THR A 135 4.55 7.82 -18.36
N THR A 136 4.90 7.54 -19.57
CA THR A 136 5.70 6.36 -19.93
C THR A 136 7.21 6.66 -19.95
N ASN A 137 7.58 7.93 -19.76
CA ASN A 137 8.98 8.37 -19.81
C ASN A 137 9.62 8.27 -18.42
N LEU A 138 10.21 7.12 -18.12
CA LEU A 138 10.86 6.84 -16.84
C LEU A 138 12.30 7.42 -16.81
N ASN A 139 12.71 7.99 -15.68
CA ASN A 139 14.09 8.38 -15.44
C ASN A 139 14.99 7.17 -15.11
N ASP A 140 16.29 7.37 -14.93
CA ASP A 140 17.26 6.29 -14.72
C ASP A 140 17.00 5.50 -13.44
N TYR A 141 16.69 6.17 -12.34
CA TYR A 141 16.35 5.49 -11.08
C TYR A 141 15.03 4.71 -11.19
N GLN A 142 14.03 5.26 -11.85
CA GLN A 142 12.76 4.55 -12.10
C GLN A 142 12.99 3.30 -12.96
N ARG A 143 13.81 3.35 -14.00
CA ARG A 143 14.17 2.18 -14.82
C ARG A 143 14.95 1.14 -14.00
N PHE A 144 15.88 1.59 -13.15
CA PHE A 144 16.57 0.72 -12.21
C PHE A 144 15.59 0.01 -11.26
N LEU A 145 14.65 0.74 -10.66
CA LEU A 145 13.60 0.16 -9.81
C LEU A 145 12.79 -0.90 -10.54
N VAL A 146 12.32 -0.60 -11.75
CA VAL A 146 11.58 -1.58 -12.57
C VAL A 146 12.37 -2.88 -12.70
N SER A 147 13.65 -2.81 -13.10
CA SER A 147 14.47 -4.01 -13.29
C SER A 147 14.66 -4.80 -12.00
N ARG A 148 14.89 -4.10 -10.87
CA ARG A 148 15.10 -4.76 -9.57
C ARG A 148 13.82 -5.38 -8.99
N ILE A 149 12.66 -4.74 -9.18
CA ILE A 149 11.36 -5.31 -8.83
C ILE A 149 11.07 -6.57 -9.65
N VAL A 150 11.32 -6.52 -10.97
CA VAL A 150 11.16 -7.68 -11.87
C VAL A 150 12.06 -8.83 -11.46
N ASP A 151 13.33 -8.58 -11.20
CA ASP A 151 14.28 -9.60 -10.72
C ASP A 151 13.81 -10.23 -9.41
N CYS A 152 13.33 -9.41 -8.47
CA CYS A 152 12.84 -9.87 -7.17
C CYS A 152 11.72 -10.90 -7.34
N VAL A 153 10.70 -10.59 -8.15
CA VAL A 153 9.56 -11.49 -8.38
C VAL A 153 9.97 -12.72 -9.19
N ARG A 154 10.84 -12.58 -10.20
CA ARG A 154 11.36 -13.72 -10.98
C ARG A 154 12.11 -14.71 -10.11
N ILE A 155 12.96 -14.23 -9.19
CA ILE A 155 13.69 -15.07 -8.23
C ILE A 155 12.69 -15.74 -7.27
N ALA A 156 11.73 -15.01 -6.71
CA ALA A 156 10.70 -15.58 -5.83
C ALA A 156 9.89 -16.66 -6.56
N ASN A 157 9.44 -16.40 -7.80
CA ASN A 157 8.70 -17.37 -8.61
C ASN A 157 9.55 -18.62 -8.95
N LYS A 158 10.86 -18.47 -9.14
CA LYS A 158 11.78 -19.58 -9.38
C LYS A 158 12.04 -20.44 -8.13
N ARG A 159 11.82 -19.85 -6.94
CA ARG A 159 11.99 -20.50 -5.63
C ARG A 159 10.72 -21.13 -5.09
N LEU A 160 9.63 -21.20 -5.88
CA LEU A 160 8.40 -21.86 -5.47
C LEU A 160 8.70 -23.30 -5.01
N GLU A 161 8.23 -23.62 -3.82
CA GLU A 161 8.33 -24.93 -3.20
C GLU A 161 7.04 -25.24 -2.42
N PRO A 162 6.74 -26.54 -2.13
CA PRO A 162 5.59 -26.91 -1.31
C PRO A 162 5.61 -26.18 0.04
N ALA A 163 4.50 -25.52 0.38
CA ALA A 163 4.43 -24.61 1.50
C ALA A 163 3.13 -24.73 2.30
N LYS A 164 3.18 -24.19 3.50
CA LYS A 164 2.01 -23.95 4.37
C LYS A 164 1.93 -22.46 4.68
N ILE A 165 0.72 -21.94 4.80
CA ILE A 165 0.46 -20.55 5.09
C ILE A 165 -0.55 -20.40 6.21
N GLY A 166 -0.35 -19.40 7.05
CA GLY A 166 -1.28 -19.02 8.08
C GLY A 166 -1.20 -17.51 8.34
N TRP A 167 -2.15 -16.99 9.08
CA TRP A 167 -2.21 -15.56 9.41
C TRP A 167 -2.70 -15.36 10.83
N GLY A 168 -2.38 -14.20 11.38
CA GLY A 168 -2.74 -13.80 12.71
C GLY A 168 -2.68 -12.29 12.88
N SER A 169 -2.96 -11.85 14.10
CA SER A 169 -2.78 -10.45 14.48
C SER A 169 -2.49 -10.31 15.96
N VAL A 170 -1.85 -9.21 16.34
CA VAL A 170 -1.59 -8.83 17.72
C VAL A 170 -1.82 -7.32 17.88
N GLN A 171 -2.18 -6.89 19.09
CA GLN A 171 -2.38 -5.47 19.39
C GLN A 171 -1.07 -4.85 19.90
N GLU A 172 -0.65 -3.74 19.31
CA GLU A 172 0.51 -2.95 19.76
C GLU A 172 0.21 -1.44 19.66
N PRO A 173 -0.47 -0.86 20.67
CA PRO A 173 -0.84 0.56 20.64
C PRO A 173 0.28 1.52 21.08
N SER A 174 1.36 1.03 21.68
CA SER A 174 2.32 1.88 22.41
C SER A 174 3.14 2.82 21.51
N GLN A 175 3.15 2.55 20.19
CA GLN A 175 3.91 3.33 19.20
C GLN A 175 3.01 4.19 18.29
N LEU A 176 1.69 4.19 18.51
CA LEU A 176 0.72 4.84 17.64
C LEU A 176 0.06 6.03 18.32
N PHE A 177 0.13 7.18 17.66
CA PHE A 177 -0.51 8.40 18.12
C PHE A 177 -1.10 9.14 16.93
N ASN A 178 -2.42 9.46 16.99
CA ASN A 178 -2.99 10.35 15.98
C ASN A 178 -2.26 11.68 16.01
N ARG A 179 -1.78 12.14 14.86
CA ARG A 179 -0.92 13.34 14.76
C ARG A 179 -1.67 14.62 14.51
N ARG A 180 -2.99 14.53 14.30
CA ARG A 180 -3.89 15.65 14.09
C ARG A 180 -4.61 15.98 15.38
N TRP A 181 -4.50 17.23 15.84
CA TRP A 181 -5.01 17.64 17.15
C TRP A 181 -5.81 18.93 17.06
N TYR A 182 -6.91 18.98 17.82
CA TYR A 182 -7.50 20.24 18.20
C TYR A 182 -6.55 20.93 19.18
N VAL A 183 -6.25 22.23 18.90
CA VAL A 183 -5.34 23.04 19.72
C VAL A 183 -5.99 24.39 20.01
N VAL A 184 -5.61 25.00 21.15
CA VAL A 184 -6.19 26.28 21.62
C VAL A 184 -5.81 27.43 20.69
N GLU A 185 -4.51 27.58 20.40
CA GLU A 185 -3.96 28.73 19.73
C GLU A 185 -4.33 28.79 18.25
N GLU A 186 -4.99 29.89 17.84
CA GLU A 186 -5.35 30.10 16.43
C GLU A 186 -4.13 30.22 15.53
N ALA A 187 -3.07 30.89 16.00
CA ALA A 187 -1.83 31.08 15.25
C ALA A 187 -1.20 29.71 14.83
N ASP A 188 -1.39 28.67 15.63
CA ASP A 188 -0.93 27.33 15.38
C ASP A 188 -1.75 26.58 14.32
N ARG A 189 -2.95 27.07 14.00
CA ARG A 189 -3.89 26.48 13.04
C ARG A 189 -3.96 27.24 11.71
N ARG A 190 -3.11 28.27 11.50
CA ARG A 190 -3.02 28.95 10.21
C ARG A 190 -2.68 27.98 9.10
N ASN A 191 -3.32 28.15 7.95
CA ASN A 191 -3.05 27.36 6.75
C ASN A 191 -2.35 28.20 5.66
N PRO A 192 -1.74 27.61 4.64
CA PRO A 192 -0.99 28.33 3.60
C PRO A 192 -1.89 29.12 2.62
N PHE A 193 -3.19 29.15 2.83
CA PHE A 193 -4.18 29.80 1.97
C PHE A 193 -4.81 31.04 2.62
N GLY A 194 -4.16 31.61 3.65
CA GLY A 194 -4.65 32.79 4.34
C GLY A 194 -5.75 32.52 5.36
N GLY A 195 -6.12 31.26 5.60
CA GLY A 195 -7.17 30.87 6.53
C GLY A 195 -6.65 30.20 7.81
N VAL A 196 -7.60 29.74 8.63
CA VAL A 196 -7.36 29.04 9.90
C VAL A 196 -8.15 27.74 9.91
N ASP A 197 -7.48 26.63 10.17
CA ASP A 197 -8.08 25.31 10.29
C ASP A 197 -8.59 25.04 11.71
N GLN A 198 -9.33 23.96 11.92
CA GLN A 198 -9.77 23.53 13.26
C GLN A 198 -8.72 22.68 13.98
N VAL A 199 -7.84 22.01 13.23
CA VAL A 199 -6.82 21.08 13.75
C VAL A 199 -5.44 21.42 13.22
N ARG A 200 -4.41 20.94 13.94
CA ARG A 200 -3.01 21.05 13.55
C ARG A 200 -2.37 19.68 13.48
N MET A 201 -1.58 19.42 12.46
CA MET A 201 -0.68 18.25 12.37
C MET A 201 0.58 18.50 13.21
N ASN A 202 1.03 17.49 13.92
CA ASN A 202 2.26 17.49 14.73
C ASN A 202 2.37 18.71 15.66
N PRO A 203 1.39 18.94 16.55
CA PRO A 203 1.37 20.13 17.40
C PRO A 203 2.52 20.14 18.42
N GLY A 204 2.78 21.31 19.00
CA GLY A 204 3.60 21.43 20.21
C GLY A 204 3.00 20.66 21.39
N ALA A 205 3.68 20.66 22.53
CA ALA A 205 3.16 20.03 23.75
C ALA A 205 2.14 20.89 24.50
N SER A 206 2.09 22.20 24.22
CA SER A 206 1.18 23.16 24.86
C SER A 206 -0.10 23.33 24.05
N GLY A 207 -1.19 23.66 24.76
CA GLY A 207 -2.48 23.97 24.14
C GLY A 207 -3.19 22.81 23.47
N LEU A 208 -2.83 21.58 23.78
CA LEU A 208 -3.49 20.38 23.26
C LEU A 208 -4.87 20.20 23.90
N ILE A 209 -5.90 19.99 23.07
CA ILE A 209 -7.26 19.72 23.54
C ILE A 209 -7.52 18.20 23.48
N ARG A 210 -7.51 17.62 22.27
CA ARG A 210 -7.72 16.19 22.01
C ARG A 210 -7.25 15.82 20.61
N PRO A 211 -6.93 14.53 20.34
CA PRO A 211 -6.69 14.06 18.98
C PRO A 211 -7.97 14.18 18.13
N ALA A 212 -7.80 14.29 16.81
CA ALA A 212 -8.89 14.47 15.87
C ALA A 212 -9.37 13.15 15.25
N GLY A 213 -8.66 12.05 15.45
CA GLY A 213 -9.01 10.73 14.92
C GLY A 213 -8.52 9.58 15.82
N PRO A 214 -8.89 8.34 15.48
CA PRO A 214 -8.47 7.14 16.18
C PRO A 214 -7.05 6.71 15.81
N ILE A 215 -6.62 5.58 16.37
CA ILE A 215 -5.48 4.76 15.93
C ILE A 215 -5.96 3.34 15.63
N ASP A 216 -5.22 2.61 14.80
CA ASP A 216 -5.43 1.17 14.58
C ASP A 216 -4.25 0.37 15.14
N PRO A 217 -4.37 -0.16 16.37
CA PRO A 217 -3.26 -0.82 17.05
C PRO A 217 -2.97 -2.24 16.55
N GLN A 218 -3.71 -2.74 15.60
CA GLN A 218 -3.56 -4.11 15.11
C GLN A 218 -2.33 -4.25 14.21
N VAL A 219 -1.40 -5.11 14.59
CA VAL A 219 -0.36 -5.66 13.71
C VAL A 219 -0.91 -6.95 13.11
N SER A 220 -1.29 -6.92 11.85
CA SER A 220 -1.72 -8.12 11.11
C SER A 220 -0.52 -8.78 10.44
N PHE A 221 -0.52 -10.10 10.27
CA PHE A 221 0.55 -10.76 9.55
C PHE A 221 0.10 -12.04 8.84
N VAL A 222 0.83 -12.36 7.77
CA VAL A 222 0.78 -13.63 7.03
C VAL A 222 2.13 -14.30 7.18
N SER A 223 2.16 -15.55 7.61
CA SER A 223 3.38 -16.35 7.75
C SER A 223 3.36 -17.52 6.78
N VAL A 224 4.45 -17.70 6.06
CA VAL A 224 4.66 -18.75 5.07
C VAL A 224 5.85 -19.59 5.47
N GLN A 225 5.66 -20.91 5.51
CA GLN A 225 6.71 -21.88 5.81
C GLN A 225 6.69 -23.04 4.81
N SER A 226 7.81 -23.69 4.59
CA SER A 226 7.89 -24.95 3.87
C SER A 226 7.15 -26.08 4.60
N THR A 227 6.93 -27.19 3.96
CA THR A 227 6.19 -28.32 4.56
C THR A 227 6.89 -28.92 5.77
N ASP A 228 8.22 -28.81 5.86
CA ASP A 228 9.07 -29.23 6.98
C ASP A 228 9.19 -28.18 8.11
N GLY A 229 8.57 -26.99 7.94
CA GLY A 229 8.50 -25.96 8.98
C GLY A 229 9.56 -24.85 8.89
N ARG A 230 10.44 -24.87 7.89
CA ARG A 230 11.39 -23.77 7.65
C ARG A 230 10.63 -22.48 7.24
N ALA A 231 10.92 -21.37 7.86
CA ALA A 231 10.33 -20.08 7.50
C ALA A 231 10.75 -19.66 6.08
N ILE A 232 9.78 -19.36 5.22
CA ILE A 232 9.99 -18.80 3.87
C ILE A 232 9.87 -17.29 3.90
N ALA A 233 8.74 -16.77 4.42
CA ALA A 233 8.50 -15.34 4.52
C ALA A 233 7.44 -15.01 5.57
N VAL A 234 7.49 -13.78 6.06
CA VAL A 234 6.42 -13.15 6.84
C VAL A 234 6.13 -11.78 6.25
N LEU A 235 4.87 -11.51 5.88
CA LEU A 235 4.35 -10.20 5.55
C LEU A 235 3.53 -9.70 6.73
N ALA A 236 4.03 -8.69 7.45
CA ALA A 236 3.28 -7.98 8.49
C ALA A 236 2.76 -6.63 7.96
N ASN A 237 1.74 -6.10 8.64
CA ASN A 237 1.13 -4.80 8.33
C ASN A 237 0.86 -4.05 9.62
N TYR A 238 1.31 -2.79 9.70
CA TYR A 238 1.13 -1.95 10.88
C TYR A 238 0.82 -0.51 10.47
N SER A 239 -0.18 0.10 11.12
CA SER A 239 -0.66 1.45 10.76
C SER A 239 0.19 2.54 11.41
N LEU A 240 1.51 2.48 11.23
CA LEU A 240 2.48 3.46 11.68
C LEU A 240 3.22 4.03 10.47
N HIS A 241 3.24 5.35 10.34
CA HIS A 241 3.97 6.08 9.31
C HIS A 241 5.46 5.69 9.31
N TYR A 242 6.38 6.59 9.19
CA TYR A 242 7.81 6.34 9.46
C TYR A 242 8.14 6.66 10.92
N VAL A 243 9.25 6.13 11.42
CA VAL A 243 9.75 6.43 12.77
C VAL A 243 10.78 7.56 12.76
N GLY A 244 11.72 7.52 11.84
CA GLY A 244 12.75 8.55 11.69
C GLY A 244 13.88 8.44 12.73
N GLY A 245 14.46 9.60 13.07
CA GLY A 245 15.69 9.64 13.88
C GLY A 245 16.94 9.36 13.03
N VAL A 246 16.83 9.48 11.71
CA VAL A 246 17.89 9.29 10.72
C VAL A 246 18.39 10.67 10.30
N PRO A 247 19.71 10.89 10.15
CA PRO A 247 20.27 12.13 9.62
C PRO A 247 19.71 12.46 8.22
N GLY A 248 19.50 13.74 7.93
CA GLY A 248 18.76 14.17 6.74
C GLY A 248 19.39 13.84 5.38
N ARG A 249 20.67 13.40 5.34
CA ARG A 249 21.40 13.00 4.13
C ARG A 249 21.75 11.52 4.11
N THR A 250 21.23 10.75 5.05
CA THR A 250 21.48 9.31 5.21
C THR A 250 20.30 8.49 4.69
N ILE A 251 20.59 7.51 3.84
CA ILE A 251 19.63 6.53 3.33
C ILE A 251 19.39 5.47 4.41
N SER A 252 18.13 5.16 4.68
CA SER A 252 17.71 4.07 5.58
C SER A 252 16.31 3.58 5.24
N ALA A 253 16.08 2.28 5.36
CA ALA A 253 14.75 1.68 5.30
C ALA A 253 13.96 1.84 6.60
N ASP A 254 14.49 2.62 7.60
CA ASP A 254 13.81 2.90 8.86
C ASP A 254 13.47 1.60 9.64
N TYR A 255 12.46 1.62 10.49
CA TYR A 255 12.03 0.48 11.30
C TYR A 255 11.56 -0.75 10.48
N PHE A 256 11.31 -0.58 9.19
CA PHE A 256 10.91 -1.67 8.28
C PHE A 256 12.05 -2.68 8.06
N ALA A 257 13.28 -2.20 7.85
CA ALA A 257 14.46 -3.09 7.77
C ALA A 257 14.79 -3.72 9.13
N VAL A 258 14.69 -2.95 10.21
CA VAL A 258 14.89 -3.46 11.57
C VAL A 258 13.94 -4.61 11.87
N PHE A 259 12.64 -4.45 11.55
CA PHE A 259 11.65 -5.53 11.68
C PHE A 259 12.08 -6.79 10.92
N ALA A 260 12.41 -6.64 9.63
CA ALA A 260 12.78 -7.77 8.78
C ALA A 260 13.99 -8.54 9.32
N ASN A 261 15.05 -7.80 9.71
CA ASN A 261 16.29 -8.37 10.21
C ASN A 261 16.13 -9.00 11.61
N HIS A 262 15.35 -8.35 12.50
CA HIS A 262 15.12 -8.87 13.84
C HIS A 262 14.23 -10.12 13.81
N LEU A 263 13.20 -10.15 12.97
CA LEU A 263 12.35 -11.32 12.82
C LEU A 263 13.14 -12.52 12.26
N ALA A 264 14.04 -12.29 11.30
CA ALA A 264 14.94 -13.33 10.80
C ALA A 264 15.82 -13.96 11.89
N LYS A 265 16.31 -13.12 12.83
CA LYS A 265 17.08 -13.60 13.99
C LYS A 265 16.21 -14.42 14.96
N LEU A 266 15.00 -13.95 15.26
CA LEU A 266 14.07 -14.66 16.18
C LEU A 266 13.62 -16.01 15.61
N LEU A 267 13.58 -16.16 14.28
CA LEU A 267 13.23 -17.40 13.58
C LEU A 267 14.45 -18.29 13.29
N GLU A 268 15.66 -17.90 13.72
CA GLU A 268 16.93 -18.58 13.42
C GLU A 268 17.12 -18.87 11.93
N ALA A 269 16.59 -17.95 11.09
CA ALA A 269 16.49 -18.16 9.65
C ALA A 269 17.69 -17.62 8.83
N ASN A 270 18.69 -17.03 9.51
CA ASN A 270 19.85 -16.40 8.86
C ASN A 270 20.87 -17.41 8.27
N GLU A 271 20.86 -18.66 8.72
CA GLU A 271 21.81 -19.71 8.32
C GLU A 271 21.28 -20.61 7.21
N SER A 272 20.10 -20.31 6.65
CA SER A 272 19.48 -21.14 5.61
C SER A 272 20.08 -20.86 4.22
N GLU A 273 20.32 -21.90 3.42
CA GLU A 273 20.68 -21.77 1.99
C GLU A 273 19.58 -21.04 1.18
N LYS A 274 18.32 -21.11 1.63
CA LYS A 274 17.19 -20.35 1.08
C LYS A 274 16.83 -19.24 2.07
N PRO A 275 17.21 -17.98 1.78
CA PRO A 275 17.03 -16.90 2.73
C PRO A 275 15.56 -16.63 3.03
N PHE A 276 15.25 -16.42 4.31
CA PHE A 276 13.97 -15.93 4.79
C PHE A 276 13.75 -14.47 4.35
N VAL A 277 12.49 -14.09 4.11
CA VAL A 277 12.12 -12.73 3.75
C VAL A 277 11.11 -12.16 4.76
N GLY A 278 11.60 -11.28 5.64
CA GLY A 278 10.74 -10.46 6.49
C GLY A 278 10.26 -9.22 5.73
N ILE A 279 8.96 -8.92 5.79
CA ILE A 279 8.33 -7.77 5.13
C ILE A 279 7.42 -7.07 6.14
N LEU A 280 7.56 -5.76 6.28
CA LEU A 280 6.61 -4.93 7.00
C LEU A 280 6.02 -3.91 6.02
N SER A 281 4.72 -3.97 5.80
CA SER A 281 3.97 -3.01 5.00
C SER A 281 3.37 -1.93 5.88
N ASN A 282 3.20 -0.74 5.31
CA ASN A 282 2.44 0.31 5.96
C ASN A 282 0.94 0.02 5.87
N GLY A 283 0.25 0.13 7.02
CA GLY A 283 -1.21 0.07 7.10
C GLY A 283 -1.82 1.44 6.80
N THR A 284 -2.97 1.74 7.40
CA THR A 284 -3.62 3.05 7.23
C THR A 284 -3.04 4.05 8.22
N SER A 285 -1.96 4.70 7.85
CA SER A 285 -1.12 5.54 8.70
C SER A 285 -1.11 7.02 8.34
N GLY A 286 -1.96 7.47 7.41
CA GLY A 286 -1.94 8.84 6.88
C GLY A 286 -2.11 9.94 7.93
N ASP A 287 -2.70 9.66 9.07
CA ASP A 287 -2.89 10.60 10.18
C ASP A 287 -2.26 10.14 11.51
N VAL A 288 -1.33 9.16 11.47
CA VAL A 288 -0.69 8.57 12.65
C VAL A 288 0.82 8.68 12.56
N ASN A 289 1.49 8.88 13.70
CA ASN A 289 2.94 8.75 13.85
C ASN A 289 3.32 8.18 15.23
N ASN A 290 4.62 8.07 15.52
CA ASN A 290 5.18 7.53 16.75
C ASN A 290 5.43 8.57 17.87
N ILE A 291 4.88 9.77 17.75
CA ILE A 291 5.11 10.87 18.71
C ILE A 291 3.92 10.98 19.67
N ASN A 292 4.16 10.70 20.95
CA ASN A 292 3.19 11.02 22.00
C ASN A 292 3.22 12.53 22.29
N PHE A 293 2.26 13.28 21.74
CA PHE A 293 2.20 14.74 21.88
C PHE A 293 1.91 15.22 23.30
N GLN A 294 1.20 14.41 24.10
CA GLN A 294 0.90 14.73 25.51
C GLN A 294 2.08 14.43 26.45
N ASN A 295 2.90 13.44 26.08
CA ASN A 295 4.08 13.07 26.85
C ASN A 295 5.21 12.66 25.90
N ARG A 296 6.02 13.61 25.49
CA ARG A 296 7.11 13.38 24.51
C ARG A 296 8.22 12.46 25.02
N GLY A 297 8.21 12.15 26.31
CA GLY A 297 9.13 11.19 26.90
C GLY A 297 10.61 11.57 26.84
N LYS A 298 11.46 10.57 26.76
CA LYS A 298 12.92 10.73 26.63
C LYS A 298 13.32 11.21 25.23
N ARG A 299 14.44 11.90 25.14
CA ARG A 299 15.14 12.13 23.89
C ARG A 299 15.82 10.83 23.45
N TYR A 300 15.70 10.50 22.18
CA TYR A 300 16.37 9.34 21.58
C TYR A 300 17.67 9.77 20.89
N GLU A 301 18.67 8.89 20.93
CA GLU A 301 19.84 9.00 20.05
C GLU A 301 19.45 8.68 18.60
N LEU A 302 20.33 9.03 17.65
CA LEU A 302 20.12 8.70 16.24
C LEU A 302 19.91 7.18 16.07
N PHE A 303 18.97 6.81 15.21
CA PHE A 303 18.56 5.43 14.89
C PHE A 303 17.93 4.65 16.05
N GLN A 304 18.07 5.09 17.31
CA GLN A 304 17.62 4.35 18.50
C GLN A 304 16.12 4.06 18.49
N LYS A 305 15.30 5.04 18.11
CA LYS A 305 13.83 4.86 18.15
C LYS A 305 13.34 3.89 17.08
N MET A 306 13.88 3.94 15.85
CA MET A 306 13.50 3.00 14.80
C MET A 306 13.94 1.58 15.16
N GLN A 307 15.08 1.41 15.83
CA GLN A 307 15.53 0.11 16.33
C GLN A 307 14.53 -0.44 17.36
N GLU A 308 14.17 0.37 18.39
CA GLU A 308 13.21 0.00 19.44
C GLU A 308 11.85 -0.44 18.85
N VAL A 309 11.34 0.33 17.88
CA VAL A 309 10.03 0.05 17.27
C VAL A 309 10.07 -1.20 16.39
N GLY A 310 11.07 -1.33 15.52
CA GLY A 310 11.19 -2.48 14.62
C GLY A 310 11.37 -3.80 15.40
N GLU A 311 12.22 -3.81 16.45
CA GLU A 311 12.41 -4.98 17.31
C GLU A 311 11.15 -5.32 18.10
N LEU A 312 10.42 -4.33 18.63
CA LEU A 312 9.16 -4.54 19.33
C LEU A 312 8.13 -5.22 18.43
N ILE A 313 7.89 -4.68 17.23
CA ILE A 313 6.91 -5.25 16.30
C ILE A 313 7.30 -6.67 15.88
N ALA A 314 8.59 -6.92 15.56
CA ALA A 314 9.07 -8.25 15.22
C ALA A 314 8.85 -9.25 16.37
N THR A 315 9.15 -8.86 17.61
CA THR A 315 8.95 -9.68 18.81
C THR A 315 7.47 -10.00 19.03
N ARG A 316 6.56 -9.02 18.86
CA ARG A 316 5.11 -9.22 18.97
C ARG A 316 4.59 -10.19 17.91
N VAL A 317 4.99 -10.01 16.66
CA VAL A 317 4.63 -10.91 15.56
C VAL A 317 5.15 -12.32 15.84
N HIS A 318 6.44 -12.48 16.14
CA HIS A 318 7.04 -13.78 16.46
C HIS A 318 6.31 -14.51 17.59
N ALA A 319 6.05 -13.83 18.68
CA ALA A 319 5.32 -14.42 19.82
C ALA A 319 3.91 -14.90 19.45
N SER A 320 3.24 -14.22 18.52
CA SER A 320 1.89 -14.56 18.06
C SER A 320 1.88 -15.67 17.00
N MET A 321 3.00 -15.97 16.34
CA MET A 321 3.09 -17.04 15.34
C MET A 321 2.81 -18.43 15.90
N LYS A 322 3.04 -18.68 17.19
CA LYS A 322 2.75 -19.94 17.88
C LYS A 322 1.25 -20.33 17.85
N ASP A 323 0.37 -19.32 17.75
CA ASP A 323 -1.09 -19.51 17.74
C ASP A 323 -1.67 -19.61 16.33
N VAL A 324 -0.81 -19.60 15.28
CA VAL A 324 -1.21 -19.63 13.89
C VAL A 324 -1.51 -21.06 13.42
N SER A 325 -2.69 -21.24 12.83
CA SER A 325 -3.04 -22.50 12.14
C SER A 325 -2.56 -22.45 10.70
N TYR A 326 -1.60 -23.28 10.35
CA TYR A 326 -1.05 -23.39 8.99
C TYR A 326 -1.83 -24.39 8.15
N GLN A 327 -2.08 -24.04 6.90
CA GLN A 327 -2.75 -24.88 5.92
C GLN A 327 -1.98 -24.91 4.58
N ASP A 328 -2.01 -26.05 3.89
CA ASP A 328 -1.38 -26.24 2.59
C ASP A 328 -2.37 -26.26 1.42
N THR A 329 -3.65 -26.08 1.72
CA THR A 329 -4.73 -26.12 0.74
C THR A 329 -5.71 -24.98 1.05
N LEU A 330 -5.77 -23.99 0.18
CA LEU A 330 -6.64 -22.82 0.32
C LEU A 330 -6.94 -22.22 -1.06
N THR A 331 -7.81 -21.22 -1.09
CA THR A 331 -8.12 -20.48 -2.31
C THR A 331 -7.40 -19.14 -2.31
N LEU A 332 -6.67 -18.86 -3.37
CA LEU A 332 -6.13 -17.55 -3.69
C LEU A 332 -7.05 -16.84 -4.71
N ALA A 333 -7.23 -15.54 -4.58
CA ALA A 333 -7.89 -14.72 -5.59
C ALA A 333 -7.40 -13.28 -5.54
N ALA A 334 -7.51 -12.58 -6.65
CA ALA A 334 -7.33 -11.13 -6.75
C ALA A 334 -8.45 -10.52 -7.58
N LYS A 335 -8.82 -9.29 -7.25
CA LYS A 335 -9.71 -8.43 -8.04
C LYS A 335 -9.11 -7.05 -8.13
N THR A 336 -9.14 -6.50 -9.32
CA THR A 336 -8.49 -5.22 -9.63
C THR A 336 -9.41 -4.41 -10.53
N GLU A 337 -9.56 -3.13 -10.24
CA GLU A 337 -10.37 -2.24 -11.04
C GLU A 337 -9.84 -0.80 -11.00
N GLU A 338 -9.96 -0.10 -12.13
CA GLU A 338 -9.69 1.34 -12.21
C GLU A 338 -10.86 2.11 -11.62
N LEU A 339 -10.55 3.08 -10.76
CA LEU A 339 -11.51 4.03 -10.23
C LEU A 339 -11.15 5.44 -10.69
N THR A 340 -12.06 6.10 -11.39
CA THR A 340 -11.89 7.50 -11.81
C THR A 340 -12.26 8.43 -10.66
N LEU A 341 -11.33 9.29 -10.26
CA LEU A 341 -11.51 10.32 -9.25
C LEU A 341 -11.32 11.70 -9.88
N LYS A 342 -12.15 12.66 -9.48
CA LYS A 342 -11.96 14.07 -9.84
C LYS A 342 -10.73 14.64 -9.15
N ILE A 343 -9.91 15.38 -9.91
CA ILE A 343 -8.79 16.14 -9.36
C ILE A 343 -9.35 17.46 -8.79
N ARG A 344 -8.94 17.79 -7.57
CA ARG A 344 -9.34 19.07 -6.92
C ARG A 344 -8.73 20.24 -7.65
N LYS A 345 -9.58 21.16 -8.05
CA LYS A 345 -9.18 22.42 -8.69
C LYS A 345 -9.30 23.59 -7.72
N PRO A 346 -8.40 24.57 -7.80
CA PRO A 346 -8.59 25.85 -7.10
C PRO A 346 -9.75 26.63 -7.72
N ASP A 347 -10.49 27.31 -6.88
CA ASP A 347 -11.45 28.31 -7.33
C ASP A 347 -10.76 29.64 -7.70
N THR A 348 -11.53 30.60 -8.24
CA THR A 348 -11.02 31.90 -8.67
C THR A 348 -10.41 32.71 -7.51
N ALA A 349 -10.99 32.62 -6.30
CA ALA A 349 -10.49 33.35 -5.13
C ALA A 349 -9.14 32.80 -4.68
N LEU A 350 -8.99 31.46 -4.63
CA LEU A 350 -7.72 30.82 -4.29
C LEU A 350 -6.64 31.10 -5.36
N LEU A 351 -6.99 31.08 -6.65
CA LEU A 351 -6.05 31.46 -7.74
C LEU A 351 -5.57 32.91 -7.59
N ALA A 352 -6.46 33.85 -7.26
CA ALA A 352 -6.09 35.24 -7.00
C ALA A 352 -5.13 35.35 -5.80
N TYR A 353 -5.44 34.67 -4.70
CA TYR A 353 -4.58 34.63 -3.51
C TYR A 353 -3.18 34.07 -3.81
N VAL A 354 -3.06 32.90 -4.46
CA VAL A 354 -1.75 32.30 -4.73
C VAL A 354 -0.90 33.13 -5.68
N ASN A 355 -1.52 33.81 -6.65
CA ASN A 355 -0.81 34.75 -7.52
C ASN A 355 -0.27 35.97 -6.74
N GLN A 356 -1.02 36.49 -5.77
CA GLN A 356 -0.54 37.54 -4.86
C GLN A 356 0.65 37.06 -4.02
N VAL A 357 0.56 35.83 -3.47
CA VAL A 357 1.66 35.20 -2.71
C VAL A 357 2.94 35.08 -3.54
N LEU A 358 2.84 34.62 -4.78
CA LEU A 358 3.99 34.48 -5.66
C LEU A 358 4.59 35.79 -6.12
N ALA A 359 3.80 36.86 -6.18
CA ALA A 359 4.26 38.21 -6.52
C ALA A 359 4.99 38.91 -5.36
N LYS A 360 4.86 38.47 -4.11
CA LYS A 360 5.56 39.03 -2.94
C LYS A 360 7.07 38.92 -3.08
N PRO A 361 7.85 39.89 -2.58
CA PRO A 361 9.29 39.73 -2.40
C PRO A 361 9.63 38.47 -1.60
N LYS A 362 10.76 37.81 -1.91
CA LYS A 362 11.18 36.58 -1.22
C LYS A 362 11.50 36.76 0.26
N ASP A 363 11.88 37.95 0.64
CA ASP A 363 12.23 38.39 2.01
C ASP A 363 11.03 38.91 2.82
N GLU A 364 9.86 39.05 2.20
CA GLU A 364 8.64 39.41 2.93
C GLU A 364 8.22 38.25 3.86
N LYS A 365 7.86 38.64 5.12
CA LYS A 365 7.41 37.66 6.11
C LYS A 365 6.11 36.97 5.65
N PRO A 366 6.09 35.64 5.45
CA PRO A 366 4.91 34.94 4.98
C PRO A 366 3.83 34.84 6.08
N PHE A 367 2.58 34.73 5.67
CA PHE A 367 1.46 34.42 6.58
C PHE A 367 1.62 33.00 7.17
N HIS A 368 2.07 32.05 6.36
CA HIS A 368 2.38 30.66 6.75
C HIS A 368 3.72 30.23 6.14
N VAL A 369 4.53 29.48 6.88
CA VAL A 369 5.89 29.06 6.46
C VAL A 369 5.94 28.34 5.11
N HIS A 370 4.87 27.64 4.73
CA HIS A 370 4.74 26.93 3.46
C HIS A 370 3.88 27.67 2.42
N GLU A 371 3.56 28.96 2.62
CA GLU A 371 2.66 29.73 1.76
C GLU A 371 3.06 29.68 0.29
N ARG A 372 4.32 29.94 -0.02
CA ARG A 372 4.86 29.92 -1.39
C ARG A 372 4.85 28.51 -2.01
N THR A 373 5.30 27.51 -1.26
CA THR A 373 5.32 26.12 -1.72
C THR A 373 3.92 25.63 -2.09
N TYR A 374 2.90 26.00 -1.30
CA TYR A 374 1.53 25.62 -1.60
C TYR A 374 0.92 26.46 -2.73
N ALA A 375 1.34 27.72 -2.90
CA ALA A 375 0.96 28.49 -4.07
C ALA A 375 1.40 27.83 -5.38
N GLU A 376 2.66 27.33 -5.44
CA GLU A 376 3.18 26.58 -6.59
C GLU A 376 2.41 25.27 -6.82
N ARG A 377 2.12 24.50 -5.76
CA ARG A 377 1.33 23.26 -5.85
C ARG A 377 -0.10 23.49 -6.35
N VAL A 378 -0.73 24.60 -5.93
CA VAL A 378 -2.08 24.98 -6.38
C VAL A 378 -2.08 25.29 -7.87
N LEU A 379 -1.09 26.05 -8.38
CA LEU A 379 -0.96 26.31 -9.82
C LEU A 379 -0.75 25.01 -10.61
N GLN A 380 0.08 24.11 -10.13
CA GLN A 380 0.29 22.79 -10.76
C GLN A 380 -1.04 22.01 -10.86
N LEU A 381 -1.87 22.04 -9.82
CA LEU A 381 -3.18 21.39 -9.85
C LEU A 381 -4.18 22.08 -10.76
N ALA A 382 -4.10 23.40 -10.90
CA ALA A 382 -4.92 24.14 -11.87
C ALA A 382 -4.70 23.64 -13.29
N GLU A 383 -3.44 23.32 -13.65
CA GLU A 383 -3.01 22.84 -14.97
C GLU A 383 -3.16 21.31 -15.14
N SER A 384 -3.44 20.56 -14.06
CA SER A 384 -3.60 19.10 -14.12
C SER A 384 -4.88 18.72 -14.89
N PRO A 385 -5.03 17.47 -15.37
CA PRO A 385 -6.28 16.95 -15.93
C PRO A 385 -7.47 17.11 -14.97
N GLU A 386 -8.69 16.92 -15.47
CA GLU A 386 -9.90 16.98 -14.63
C GLU A 386 -10.05 15.74 -13.74
N ASP A 387 -9.55 14.61 -14.22
CA ASP A 387 -9.70 13.30 -13.61
C ASP A 387 -8.37 12.56 -13.55
N VAL A 388 -8.25 11.64 -12.59
CA VAL A 388 -7.18 10.64 -12.52
C VAL A 388 -7.78 9.25 -12.30
N ASN A 389 -7.25 8.26 -13.00
CA ASN A 389 -7.59 6.86 -12.76
C ASN A 389 -6.61 6.26 -11.76
N VAL A 390 -7.15 5.70 -10.68
CA VAL A 390 -6.38 5.04 -9.63
C VAL A 390 -6.73 3.55 -9.60
N LEU A 391 -5.73 2.69 -9.36
CA LEU A 391 -5.90 1.26 -9.35
C LEU A 391 -6.27 0.79 -7.93
N ILE A 392 -7.49 0.28 -7.75
CA ILE A 392 -7.95 -0.34 -6.51
C ILE A 392 -7.86 -1.86 -6.67
N GLN A 393 -7.32 -2.52 -5.65
CA GLN A 393 -7.06 -3.95 -5.74
C GLN A 393 -7.38 -4.64 -4.41
N THR A 394 -7.88 -5.87 -4.48
CA THR A 394 -8.13 -6.71 -3.31
C THR A 394 -7.63 -8.12 -3.55
N PHE A 395 -7.18 -8.76 -2.47
CA PHE A 395 -6.70 -10.13 -2.49
C PHE A 395 -7.41 -10.97 -1.45
N ARG A 396 -7.54 -12.25 -1.77
CA ARG A 396 -7.99 -13.30 -0.87
C ARG A 396 -6.88 -14.33 -0.66
N ILE A 397 -6.60 -14.66 0.59
CA ILE A 397 -5.77 -15.78 1.00
C ILE A 397 -6.61 -16.61 1.98
N GLY A 398 -7.28 -17.65 1.50
CA GLY A 398 -8.23 -18.42 2.31
C GLY A 398 -9.39 -17.57 2.86
N THR A 399 -9.39 -17.25 4.17
CA THR A 399 -10.38 -16.38 4.83
C THR A 399 -9.80 -15.01 5.22
N LEU A 400 -8.62 -14.67 4.71
CA LEU A 400 -8.00 -13.35 4.87
C LEU A 400 -8.28 -12.50 3.63
N GLY A 401 -8.68 -11.24 3.83
CA GLY A 401 -8.79 -10.18 2.83
C GLY A 401 -7.66 -9.16 2.97
N ILE A 402 -7.07 -8.74 1.85
CA ILE A 402 -6.06 -7.66 1.81
C ILE A 402 -6.56 -6.61 0.81
N ALA A 403 -6.73 -5.37 1.27
CA ALA A 403 -7.02 -4.21 0.41
C ALA A 403 -5.72 -3.49 0.04
N ALA A 404 -5.64 -2.95 -1.16
CA ALA A 404 -4.51 -2.18 -1.68
C ALA A 404 -5.00 -0.84 -2.22
N ILE A 405 -4.52 0.26 -1.62
CA ILE A 405 -4.98 1.62 -1.89
C ILE A 405 -3.78 2.53 -2.19
N PRO A 406 -3.77 3.31 -3.30
CA PRO A 406 -2.59 4.07 -3.75
C PRO A 406 -2.47 5.46 -3.11
N PHE A 407 -2.77 5.59 -1.83
CA PHE A 407 -2.76 6.83 -1.06
C PHE A 407 -2.12 6.62 0.31
N GLU A 408 -1.79 7.73 1.00
CA GLU A 408 -1.54 7.77 2.44
C GLU A 408 -2.91 7.83 3.14
N VAL A 409 -3.40 6.67 3.57
CA VAL A 409 -4.80 6.44 3.97
C VAL A 409 -5.02 6.78 5.44
N PHE A 410 -6.07 7.52 5.76
CA PHE A 410 -6.43 7.79 7.15
C PHE A 410 -6.93 6.53 7.87
N THR A 411 -6.64 6.45 9.14
CA THR A 411 -6.95 5.30 10.01
C THR A 411 -8.42 4.90 9.99
N GLU A 412 -9.34 5.88 10.03
CA GLU A 412 -10.79 5.62 10.01
C GLU A 412 -11.22 4.80 8.79
N ILE A 413 -10.60 5.03 7.64
CA ILE A 413 -10.89 4.32 6.39
C ILE A 413 -10.52 2.83 6.53
N GLY A 414 -9.33 2.53 7.09
CA GLY A 414 -8.91 1.16 7.33
C GLY A 414 -9.78 0.44 8.33
N LEU A 415 -10.20 1.11 9.41
CA LEU A 415 -11.13 0.57 10.40
C LEU A 415 -12.50 0.29 9.78
N GLU A 416 -13.03 1.18 8.94
CA GLU A 416 -14.29 0.98 8.21
C GLU A 416 -14.21 -0.23 7.25
N ILE A 417 -13.11 -0.37 6.51
CA ILE A 417 -12.88 -1.52 5.62
C ILE A 417 -12.84 -2.82 6.43
N LYS A 418 -12.17 -2.85 7.58
CA LYS A 418 -12.12 -4.03 8.46
C LYS A 418 -13.52 -4.41 8.99
N ASP A 419 -14.29 -3.43 9.45
CA ASP A 419 -15.62 -3.62 10.02
C ASP A 419 -16.61 -4.17 8.98
N LYS A 420 -16.56 -3.67 7.74
CA LYS A 420 -17.51 -4.03 6.66
C LYS A 420 -17.04 -5.17 5.76
N SER A 421 -15.83 -5.68 5.94
CA SER A 421 -15.26 -6.74 5.11
C SER A 421 -16.01 -8.05 5.24
N PRO A 422 -16.25 -8.80 4.14
CA PRO A 422 -16.80 -10.15 4.21
C PRO A 422 -15.80 -11.20 4.74
N PHE A 423 -14.53 -10.83 4.93
CA PHE A 423 -13.50 -11.71 5.45
C PHE A 423 -13.35 -11.54 6.97
N LYS A 424 -13.12 -12.65 7.69
CA LYS A 424 -12.94 -12.63 9.16
C LYS A 424 -11.69 -11.85 9.59
N SER A 425 -10.66 -11.86 8.76
CA SER A 425 -9.43 -11.11 8.95
C SER A 425 -9.21 -10.22 7.74
N THR A 426 -8.92 -8.95 7.98
CA THR A 426 -8.71 -7.97 6.91
C THR A 426 -7.68 -6.94 7.32
N PHE A 427 -6.81 -6.54 6.40
CA PHE A 427 -5.95 -5.37 6.55
C PHE A 427 -5.78 -4.63 5.21
N THR A 428 -5.35 -3.38 5.31
CA THR A 428 -5.12 -2.51 4.16
C THR A 428 -3.62 -2.22 4.03
N ILE A 429 -3.09 -2.33 2.81
CA ILE A 429 -1.76 -1.85 2.45
C ILE A 429 -1.95 -0.53 1.70
N GLU A 430 -1.43 0.55 2.27
CA GLU A 430 -1.42 1.87 1.65
C GLU A 430 -0.24 2.06 0.68
N LEU A 431 -0.24 3.15 -0.11
CA LEU A 431 0.77 3.44 -1.13
C LEU A 431 1.00 2.27 -2.10
N ALA A 432 -0.06 1.52 -2.35
CA ALA A 432 -0.06 0.35 -3.23
C ALA A 432 -0.52 0.72 -4.64
N ASN A 433 0.22 0.28 -5.65
CA ASN A 433 -0.06 0.52 -7.06
C ASN A 433 0.03 1.99 -7.50
N GLY A 434 0.63 2.86 -6.69
CA GLY A 434 0.77 4.28 -6.96
C GLY A 434 0.95 5.12 -5.70
N SER A 435 1.09 6.44 -5.87
CA SER A 435 1.24 7.39 -4.76
C SER A 435 0.61 8.73 -5.13
N TYR A 436 -0.66 8.94 -4.73
CA TYR A 436 -1.47 10.10 -5.13
C TYR A 436 -1.65 11.14 -4.00
N GLY A 437 -0.95 11.00 -2.87
CA GLY A 437 -1.03 11.87 -1.70
C GLY A 437 -1.96 11.33 -0.63
N TYR A 438 -2.44 12.21 0.27
CA TYR A 438 -3.27 11.82 1.40
C TYR A 438 -4.71 11.51 1.01
N LEU A 439 -5.33 10.57 1.73
CA LEU A 439 -6.74 10.23 1.60
C LEU A 439 -7.46 10.44 2.95
N PRO A 440 -7.87 11.67 3.27
CA PRO A 440 -8.70 11.96 4.44
C PRO A 440 -10.18 11.61 4.16
N THR A 441 -10.98 11.47 5.22
CA THR A 441 -12.44 11.36 5.11
C THR A 441 -13.08 12.73 4.86
N PRO A 442 -14.36 12.80 4.38
CA PRO A 442 -15.08 14.07 4.24
C PRO A 442 -15.15 14.87 5.54
N SER A 443 -15.30 14.22 6.69
CA SER A 443 -15.30 14.87 8.01
C SER A 443 -13.95 15.54 8.31
N HIS A 444 -12.84 14.89 7.98
CA HIS A 444 -11.50 15.47 8.15
C HIS A 444 -11.22 16.62 7.18
N HIS A 445 -11.83 16.63 5.99
CA HIS A 445 -11.79 17.79 5.10
C HIS A 445 -12.45 19.03 5.72
N ALA A 446 -13.55 18.84 6.48
CA ALA A 446 -14.22 19.92 7.19
C ALA A 446 -13.38 20.50 8.34
N LEU A 447 -12.49 19.69 8.95
CA LEU A 447 -11.58 20.12 10.00
C LEU A 447 -10.37 20.92 9.46
N GLY A 448 -10.00 20.74 8.21
CA GLY A 448 -8.77 21.29 7.64
C GLY A 448 -7.52 20.52 8.11
N GLY A 449 -6.38 21.21 8.16
CA GLY A 449 -5.07 20.65 8.52
C GLY A 449 -4.30 20.12 7.32
N TYR A 450 -2.99 19.94 7.51
CA TYR A 450 -1.99 19.65 6.49
C TYR A 450 -2.43 18.59 5.45
N GLU A 451 -2.95 17.47 5.90
CA GLU A 451 -3.30 16.33 5.05
C GLU A 451 -4.50 16.60 4.13
N THR A 452 -5.27 17.65 4.44
CA THR A 452 -6.46 18.06 3.65
C THR A 452 -6.20 19.23 2.72
N TRP A 453 -5.03 19.90 2.84
CA TRP A 453 -4.69 21.07 2.04
C TRP A 453 -4.60 20.73 0.56
N LEU A 454 -5.06 21.63 -0.30
CA LEU A 454 -4.95 21.48 -1.74
C LEU A 454 -3.48 21.42 -2.15
N GLY A 455 -3.06 20.31 -2.78
CA GLY A 455 -1.66 20.01 -3.08
C GLY A 455 -1.06 18.92 -2.19
N THR A 456 -1.59 18.71 -0.98
CA THR A 456 -1.31 17.53 -0.14
C THR A 456 -2.35 16.45 -0.39
N ASN A 457 -3.64 16.76 -0.26
CA ASN A 457 -4.71 15.99 -0.89
C ASN A 457 -5.03 16.62 -2.25
N LYS A 458 -5.13 15.79 -3.29
CA LYS A 458 -5.24 16.22 -4.69
C LYS A 458 -6.51 15.76 -5.37
N VAL A 459 -7.27 14.86 -4.75
CA VAL A 459 -8.51 14.28 -5.30
C VAL A 459 -9.73 14.79 -4.53
N GLU A 460 -10.90 14.63 -5.13
CA GLU A 460 -12.19 15.06 -4.57
C GLU A 460 -12.38 14.66 -3.11
N LYS A 461 -13.12 15.45 -2.33
CA LYS A 461 -13.31 15.24 -0.90
C LYS A 461 -14.01 13.92 -0.57
N GLU A 462 -14.84 13.43 -1.50
CA GLU A 462 -15.58 12.17 -1.39
C GLU A 462 -14.77 10.94 -1.88
N ALA A 463 -13.50 11.10 -2.25
CA ALA A 463 -12.68 10.03 -2.79
C ALA A 463 -12.59 8.83 -1.85
N SER A 464 -12.46 9.05 -0.53
CA SER A 464 -12.40 7.97 0.45
C SER A 464 -13.68 7.10 0.46
N VAL A 465 -14.85 7.72 0.35
CA VAL A 465 -16.15 7.01 0.30
C VAL A 465 -16.23 6.15 -0.96
N LYS A 466 -15.83 6.69 -2.12
CA LYS A 466 -15.79 5.95 -3.39
C LYS A 466 -14.81 4.76 -3.33
N ILE A 467 -13.63 4.97 -2.76
CA ILE A 467 -12.60 3.94 -2.61
C ILE A 467 -13.06 2.83 -1.67
N VAL A 468 -13.63 3.15 -0.50
CA VAL A 468 -14.18 2.16 0.44
C VAL A 468 -15.26 1.33 -0.23
N SER A 469 -16.21 1.98 -0.93
CA SER A 469 -17.26 1.28 -1.67
C SER A 469 -16.68 0.31 -2.70
N LYS A 470 -15.67 0.74 -3.48
CA LYS A 470 -15.01 -0.09 -4.49
C LYS A 470 -14.24 -1.26 -3.85
N VAL A 471 -13.50 -1.03 -2.77
CA VAL A 471 -12.79 -2.10 -2.03
C VAL A 471 -13.77 -3.17 -1.54
N LEU A 472 -14.89 -2.78 -0.96
CA LEU A 472 -15.89 -3.72 -0.46
C LEU A 472 -16.56 -4.50 -1.59
N GLU A 473 -16.88 -3.85 -2.72
CA GLU A 473 -17.36 -4.51 -3.94
C GLU A 473 -16.37 -5.57 -4.42
N LEU A 474 -15.09 -5.22 -4.56
CA LEU A 474 -14.03 -6.15 -4.99
C LEU A 474 -13.82 -7.29 -3.99
N PHE A 475 -13.95 -7.04 -2.69
CA PHE A 475 -13.90 -8.09 -1.67
C PHE A 475 -15.05 -9.08 -1.81
N HIS A 476 -16.27 -8.63 -2.09
CA HIS A 476 -17.40 -9.52 -2.36
C HIS A 476 -17.13 -10.38 -3.60
N LEU A 477 -16.59 -9.81 -4.68
CA LEU A 477 -16.19 -10.56 -5.86
C LEU A 477 -15.08 -11.59 -5.57
N CYS A 478 -14.10 -11.26 -4.72
CA CYS A 478 -13.08 -12.20 -4.26
C CYS A 478 -13.68 -13.34 -3.40
N SER A 479 -14.66 -13.02 -2.55
CA SER A 479 -15.28 -14.01 -1.66
C SER A 479 -16.18 -15.00 -2.42
N ALA A 480 -16.83 -14.53 -3.49
CA ALA A 480 -17.72 -15.31 -4.35
C ALA A 480 -16.98 -16.22 -5.36
N SER A 481 -15.66 -16.11 -5.51
CA SER A 481 -14.88 -16.99 -6.41
C SER A 481 -15.13 -18.46 -6.05
N PRO A 482 -15.31 -19.38 -7.01
CA PRO A 482 -15.68 -20.77 -6.75
C PRO A 482 -14.73 -21.43 -5.73
N ARG A 483 -15.32 -22.18 -4.83
CA ARG A 483 -14.59 -22.97 -3.81
C ARG A 483 -13.89 -24.15 -4.44
#